data_731f04ea85a30743be90224efb6c805a
#
_entry.id   731f04ea85a30743be90224efb6c805a
#
_cell.length_a   1.000
_cell.length_b   1.000
_cell.length_c   1.000
_cell.angle_alpha   90.00
_cell.angle_beta   90.00
_cell.angle_gamma   90.00
#
_symmetry.space_group_name_H-M   'P 1'
#
loop_
_entity.id
_entity.type
_entity.pdbx_description
1 polymer ?
#
loop_
_entity_poly.entity_id
_entity_poly.type
_entity_poly.pdbx_seq_one_letter_code
_entity_poly.pdbx_strand_id
1 'polypeptide(L)' 'MGKTTYILETKPTISGRPGERIHKCTAYSLSEAVNIFATTKQLRPDQLLEIFKVYEQPTDGK' A
#
# COMPACT_ATOMS: atom_id res chain seq x y z
N MET A 1 -16.38 10.15 -10.34
CA MET A 1 -15.70 9.50 -9.45
C MET A 1 -14.61 8.71 -10.01
N GLY A 2 -13.44 8.95 -9.80
CA GLY A 2 -12.30 8.21 -10.27
C GLY A 2 -11.74 7.29 -9.21
N LYS A 3 -10.79 6.50 -9.61
CA LYS A 3 -10.05 5.68 -8.67
C LYS A 3 -9.05 6.53 -7.92
N THR A 4 -8.70 6.08 -6.74
CA THR A 4 -7.67 6.71 -5.92
C THR A 4 -6.39 5.92 -6.06
N THR A 5 -5.26 6.59 -6.05
CA THR A 5 -3.96 5.92 -6.06
C THR A 5 -3.57 5.53 -4.65
N TYR A 6 -3.21 4.27 -4.47
CA TYR A 6 -2.76 3.76 -3.18
C TYR A 6 -1.32 3.29 -3.30
N ILE A 7 -0.60 3.38 -2.21
CA ILE A 7 0.82 3.06 -2.18
C ILE A 7 1.07 1.91 -1.23
N LEU A 8 1.90 0.98 -1.68
CA LEU A 8 2.38 -0.12 -0.85
C LEU A 8 3.81 0.23 -0.41
N GLU A 9 4.01 0.28 0.89
CA GLU A 9 5.28 0.71 1.44
C GLU A 9 5.72 -0.26 2.52
N THR A 10 7.01 -0.54 2.60
CA THR A 10 7.51 -1.38 3.69
C THR A 10 7.46 -0.60 4.99
N LYS A 11 7.24 -1.31 6.08
CA LYS A 11 7.25 -0.67 7.39
C LYS A 11 8.69 -0.37 7.79
N PRO A 12 8.91 0.67 8.59
CA PRO A 12 10.24 0.95 9.10
C PRO A 12 10.77 -0.25 9.87
N THR A 13 12.06 -0.51 9.75
CA THR A 13 12.65 -1.64 10.44
C THR A 13 13.19 -1.21 11.79
N ILE A 14 13.47 -2.20 12.62
CA ILE A 14 14.03 -1.94 13.94
C ILE A 14 15.37 -1.25 13.84
N SER A 15 16.11 -1.50 12.77
CA SER A 15 17.41 -0.87 12.63
C SER A 15 17.31 0.60 12.22
N GLY A 16 16.13 1.14 12.13
CA GLY A 16 15.95 2.56 11.88
C GLY A 16 15.86 2.94 10.44
N ARG A 17 15.76 1.99 9.55
CA ARG A 17 15.59 2.32 8.14
C ARG A 17 14.18 2.77 7.89
N PRO A 18 14.00 3.85 7.14
CA PRO A 18 12.65 4.29 6.79
C PRO A 18 12.01 3.30 5.84
N GLY A 19 10.71 3.32 5.79
CA GLY A 19 9.99 2.50 4.84
C GLY A 19 10.25 2.95 3.40
N GLU A 20 10.10 2.02 2.49
CA GLU A 20 10.30 2.31 1.07
C GLU A 20 9.04 2.01 0.30
N ARG A 21 8.73 2.85 -0.66
CA ARG A 21 7.62 2.59 -1.55
C ARG A 21 8.01 1.51 -2.52
N ILE A 22 7.17 0.50 -2.63
CA ILE A 22 7.44 -0.64 -3.48
C ILE A 22 6.57 -0.65 -4.71
N HIS A 23 5.27 -0.44 -4.52
CA HIS A 23 4.29 -0.45 -5.60
C HIS A 23 3.25 0.60 -5.37
N LYS A 24 2.53 0.91 -6.42
CA LYS A 24 1.31 1.72 -6.29
C LYS A 24 0.26 1.17 -7.24
N CYS A 25 -0.99 1.40 -6.92
CA CYS A 25 -2.08 0.97 -7.78
C CYS A 25 -3.23 1.94 -7.63
N THR A 26 -4.18 1.85 -8.53
CA THR A 26 -5.41 2.62 -8.41
C THR A 26 -6.55 1.68 -8.05
N ALA A 27 -7.42 2.13 -7.18
CA ALA A 27 -8.54 1.33 -6.72
C ALA A 27 -9.64 2.25 -6.24
N TYR A 28 -10.83 1.70 -6.07
CA TYR A 28 -11.95 2.50 -5.59
C TYR A 28 -12.00 2.58 -4.07
N SER A 29 -11.29 1.70 -3.38
CA SER A 29 -11.29 1.74 -1.92
C SER A 29 -9.98 1.15 -1.41
N LEU A 30 -9.70 1.41 -0.15
CA LEU A 30 -8.51 0.85 0.48
C LEU A 30 -8.55 -0.67 0.49
N SER A 31 -9.72 -1.22 0.77
CA SER A 31 -9.89 -2.66 0.78
C SER A 31 -9.54 -3.27 -0.56
N GLU A 32 -9.97 -2.64 -1.63
CA GLU A 32 -9.65 -3.12 -2.97
C GLU A 32 -8.15 -3.03 -3.22
N ALA A 33 -7.52 -1.96 -2.80
CA ALA A 33 -6.09 -1.79 -2.99
C ALA A 33 -5.30 -2.87 -2.23
N VAL A 34 -5.72 -3.16 -1.01
CA VAL A 34 -5.07 -4.19 -0.22
C VAL A 34 -5.17 -5.54 -0.93
N ASN A 35 -6.33 -5.85 -1.48
CA ASN A 35 -6.51 -7.10 -2.20
C ASN A 35 -5.63 -7.17 -3.46
N ILE A 36 -5.50 -6.07 -4.17
CA ILE A 36 -4.66 -6.01 -5.35
C ILE A 36 -3.20 -6.27 -4.97
N PHE A 37 -2.71 -5.59 -3.94
CA PHE A 37 -1.34 -5.77 -3.51
C PHE A 37 -1.10 -7.17 -2.97
N ALA A 38 -2.07 -7.70 -2.22
CA ALA A 38 -1.94 -9.04 -1.67
C ALA A 38 -1.81 -10.07 -2.78
N THR A 39 -2.62 -9.93 -3.82
CA THR A 39 -2.53 -10.82 -4.96
C THR A 39 -1.19 -10.70 -5.67
N THR A 40 -0.73 -9.46 -5.85
CA THR A 40 0.54 -9.21 -6.50
C THR A 40 1.70 -9.85 -5.72
N LYS A 41 1.65 -9.78 -4.39
CA LYS A 41 2.71 -10.34 -3.56
C LYS A 41 2.46 -11.79 -3.21
N GLN A 42 1.33 -12.34 -3.62
CA GLN A 42 0.96 -13.73 -3.31
C GLN A 42 0.86 -13.95 -1.81
N LEU A 43 0.29 -12.98 -1.12
CA LEU A 43 0.07 -13.02 0.31
C LEU A 43 -1.40 -12.87 0.61
N ARG A 44 -1.79 -13.24 1.80
CA ARG A 44 -3.14 -12.96 2.27
C ARG A 44 -3.20 -11.49 2.70
N PRO A 45 -4.37 -10.86 2.63
CA PRO A 45 -4.45 -9.44 3.01
C PRO A 45 -3.96 -9.17 4.42
N ASP A 46 -4.26 -10.05 5.38
CA ASP A 46 -3.80 -9.84 6.74
C ASP A 46 -2.28 -9.96 6.85
N GLN A 47 -1.68 -10.88 6.10
CA GLN A 47 -0.24 -11.01 6.07
C GLN A 47 0.41 -9.81 5.43
N LEU A 48 -0.20 -9.30 4.37
CA LEU A 48 0.34 -8.13 3.70
C LEU A 48 0.43 -6.97 4.67
N LEU A 49 -0.62 -6.74 5.45
CA LEU A 49 -0.66 -5.60 6.35
C LEU A 49 0.26 -5.77 7.56
N GLU A 50 0.73 -7.00 7.83
CA GLU A 50 1.71 -7.21 8.86
C GLU A 50 3.10 -6.79 8.43
N ILE A 51 3.38 -6.91 7.13
CA ILE A 51 4.70 -6.65 6.59
C ILE A 51 4.79 -5.27 5.96
N PHE A 52 3.73 -4.86 5.32
CA PHE A 52 3.67 -3.61 4.57
C PHE A 52 2.58 -2.71 5.10
N LYS A 53 2.62 -1.47 4.70
CA LYS A 53 1.47 -0.60 4.94
C LYS A 53 0.95 -0.11 3.61
N VAL A 54 -0.35 0.10 3.55
CA VAL A 54 -1.04 0.57 2.36
C VAL A 54 -1.75 1.86 2.73
N TYR A 55 -1.56 2.89 1.93
CA TYR A 55 -2.19 4.16 2.23
C TYR A 55 -2.49 4.91 0.94
N GLU A 56 -3.35 5.87 1.06
CA GLU A 56 -3.75 6.69 -0.06
C GLU A 56 -2.64 7.69 -0.37
N GLN A 57 -2.30 7.79 -1.65
CA GLN A 57 -1.25 8.73 -2.04
C GLN A 57 -1.74 10.15 -1.77
N PRO A 58 -0.94 10.94 -1.07
CA PRO A 58 -1.37 12.32 -0.80
C PRO A 58 -1.44 13.10 -2.11
N THR A 59 -2.49 13.93 -2.22
CA THR A 59 -2.63 14.76 -3.36
C THR A 59 -1.89 16.03 -3.10
N ASP A 60 -1.19 16.52 -4.07
CA ASP A 60 -0.53 17.70 -3.90
C ASP A 60 -1.34 18.84 -4.13
N GLY A 61 -1.85 19.25 -3.35
CA GLY A 61 -2.47 20.35 -3.45
C GLY A 61 -3.01 20.95 -4.66
N LYS A 62 -3.17 20.85 -4.93
CA LYS A 62 -3.51 21.51 -5.85
C LYS A 62 -4.16 21.65 -5.88
#